data_1aaafafb3f9f1f35ae12feb28a98639b
#
_entry.id   1aaafafb3f9f1f35ae12feb28a98639b
#
_cell.length_a   1.000
_cell.length_b   1.000
_cell.length_c   1.000
_cell.angle_alpha   90.00
_cell.angle_beta   90.00
_cell.angle_gamma   90.00
#
_symmetry.space_group_name_H-M   'P 1'
#
loop_
_entity.id
_entity.type
_entity.pdbx_description
1 polymer ?
#
loop_
_entity_poly.entity_id
_entity_poly.type
_entity_poly.pdbx_seq_one_letter_code
_entity_poly.pdbx_strand_id
1 'polypeptide(L)'
;MANSFTLDSLNTSGILPKPMAKEIIQQVTEDSVVRKLAKNVPMPITGTALAVQTGQPQAGIVGEGQPKPVTNLTVGTKVMKPIKAAAIAYWSKEARMANPLGLLDFIQSQMAGAITRAFDLAVLHGKNAVNGQTISGVEYVNQTKNRVELGIAKKENGGISTDILSGYALVVGHETQDFDMTAFAADKRLAPELLSQTDTLGRPIYAPSINLKQGAGTLHGLPIDYSRAVSGKIGQSEDTKVRAFGGDFSQLMYGFAEDITFSRTDQATIMDGGQSINLWQNNMEAILVEAIFGWVIKDTGAFVAYEDKVQAAVAA
;
A
#
# COMPACT_ATOMS: atom_id res chain seq x y z
N MET A 1 -3.43 -21.08 12.93
CA MET A 1 -3.41 -21.01 14.40
C MET A 1 -2.63 -19.78 14.81
N ALA A 2 -3.26 -18.84 15.46
CA ALA A 2 -2.54 -17.70 16.05
C ALA A 2 -1.70 -18.24 17.21
N ASN A 3 -0.41 -17.90 17.23
CA ASN A 3 0.46 -18.31 18.33
C ASN A 3 0.27 -17.37 19.50
N SER A 4 -0.28 -17.89 20.62
CA SER A 4 -0.25 -17.18 21.90
C SER A 4 1.19 -17.13 22.42
N PHE A 5 1.63 -15.95 22.87
CA PHE A 5 2.91 -15.81 23.55
C PHE A 5 2.75 -16.27 25.01
N THR A 6 3.21 -17.45 25.32
CA THR A 6 3.26 -17.99 26.68
C THR A 6 4.71 -18.05 27.17
N LEU A 7 4.91 -18.14 28.49
CA LEU A 7 6.24 -18.30 29.07
C LEU A 7 6.95 -19.54 28.52
N ASP A 8 6.21 -20.62 28.30
CA ASP A 8 6.73 -21.88 27.77
C ASP A 8 7.16 -21.76 26.30
N SER A 9 6.41 -21.02 25.48
CA SER A 9 6.79 -20.73 24.11
C SER A 9 8.06 -19.86 24.02
N LEU A 10 8.25 -18.95 24.96
CA LEU A 10 9.46 -18.12 25.07
C LEU A 10 10.67 -18.92 25.53
N ASN A 11 10.49 -19.87 26.44
CA ASN A 11 11.53 -20.82 26.86
C ASN A 11 11.96 -21.77 25.72
N THR A 12 10.99 -22.33 25.02
CA THR A 12 11.23 -23.26 23.89
C THR A 12 11.94 -22.54 22.74
N SER A 13 11.66 -21.25 22.54
CA SER A 13 12.32 -20.41 21.52
C SER A 13 13.72 -19.94 21.92
N GLY A 14 14.20 -20.29 23.14
CA GLY A 14 15.53 -19.84 23.62
C GLY A 14 15.61 -18.34 23.95
N ILE A 15 14.45 -17.69 24.12
CA ILE A 15 14.35 -16.23 24.37
C ILE A 15 14.52 -15.90 25.88
N LEU A 16 14.38 -16.89 26.79
CA LEU A 16 14.61 -16.79 28.23
C LEU A 16 15.73 -17.72 28.69
N PRO A 17 16.53 -17.41 29.68
CA PRO A 17 17.33 -16.26 30.01
C PRO A 17 18.80 -16.54 29.81
N LYS A 18 19.35 -16.18 28.71
CA LYS A 18 20.78 -15.90 28.64
C LYS A 18 20.91 -14.38 28.58
N PRO A 19 22.01 -13.76 29.08
CA PRO A 19 22.24 -12.34 28.86
C PRO A 19 22.38 -12.12 27.33
N MET A 20 21.25 -12.02 26.67
CA MET A 20 21.21 -11.71 25.25
C MET A 20 21.43 -10.21 25.06
N ALA A 21 22.33 -9.90 24.15
CA ALA A 21 22.50 -8.53 23.71
C ALA A 21 21.14 -7.92 23.31
N LYS A 22 20.90 -6.68 23.71
CA LYS A 22 19.68 -5.91 23.49
C LYS A 22 19.39 -5.58 22.01
N GLU A 23 19.84 -6.38 21.09
CA GLU A 23 19.52 -6.20 19.69
C GLU A 23 18.33 -7.07 19.31
N ILE A 24 17.13 -6.60 19.69
CA ILE A 24 15.96 -6.97 18.93
C ILE A 24 16.19 -6.36 17.55
N ILE A 25 16.33 -7.22 16.55
CA ILE A 25 16.30 -6.79 15.16
C ILE A 25 14.90 -6.22 14.94
N GLN A 26 14.75 -4.91 15.12
CA GLN A 26 13.55 -4.21 14.74
C GLN A 26 13.41 -4.38 13.22
N GLN A 27 12.47 -5.21 12.82
CA GLN A 27 12.00 -5.15 11.45
C GLN A 27 11.54 -3.71 11.22
N VAL A 28 12.17 -3.03 10.26
CA VAL A 28 11.81 -1.66 9.89
C VAL A 28 10.30 -1.64 9.65
N THR A 29 9.60 -0.86 10.46
CA THR A 29 8.17 -0.64 10.26
C THR A 29 8.04 0.08 8.92
N GLU A 30 7.47 -0.59 7.92
CA GLU A 30 7.28 0.02 6.61
C GLU A 30 6.24 1.13 6.74
N ASP A 31 6.63 2.35 6.39
CA ASP A 31 5.69 3.47 6.26
C ASP A 31 4.74 3.21 5.09
N SER A 32 3.51 3.69 5.21
CA SER A 32 2.52 3.59 4.14
C SER A 32 2.93 4.42 2.92
N VAL A 33 3.06 3.79 1.77
CA VAL A 33 3.28 4.46 0.48
C VAL A 33 2.08 5.33 0.11
N VAL A 34 0.87 4.84 0.36
CA VAL A 34 -0.36 5.60 0.09
C VAL A 34 -0.41 6.87 0.92
N ARG A 35 -0.07 6.82 2.22
CA ARG A 35 -0.04 8.02 3.09
C ARG A 35 0.98 9.06 2.64
N LYS A 36 2.07 8.63 2.03
CA LYS A 36 3.12 9.55 1.54
C LYS A 36 2.78 10.21 0.21
N LEU A 37 2.16 9.47 -0.70
CA LEU A 37 1.95 9.91 -2.08
C LEU A 37 0.56 10.51 -2.31
N ALA A 38 -0.48 9.97 -1.66
CA ALA A 38 -1.86 10.40 -1.86
C ALA A 38 -2.26 11.56 -0.96
N LYS A 39 -3.36 12.22 -1.32
CA LYS A 39 -3.88 13.38 -0.58
C LYS A 39 -4.73 12.95 0.61
N ASN A 40 -4.38 13.42 1.80
CA ASN A 40 -5.21 13.23 2.99
C ASN A 40 -6.41 14.21 2.99
N VAL A 41 -7.60 13.68 3.28
CA VAL A 41 -8.86 14.44 3.40
C VAL A 41 -9.56 14.02 4.70
N PRO A 42 -10.01 14.96 5.54
CA PRO A 42 -10.77 14.62 6.75
C PRO A 42 -12.01 13.77 6.40
N MET A 43 -12.21 12.68 7.12
CA MET A 43 -13.33 11.78 6.92
C MET A 43 -14.04 11.52 8.25
N PRO A 44 -15.34 11.83 8.38
CA PRO A 44 -16.14 11.40 9.51
C PRO A 44 -16.47 9.90 9.41
N ILE A 45 -16.87 9.30 10.51
CA ILE A 45 -17.26 7.87 10.57
C ILE A 45 -18.44 7.52 9.64
N THR A 46 -19.20 8.51 9.21
CA THR A 46 -20.31 8.34 8.25
C THR A 46 -19.84 8.32 6.79
N GLY A 47 -18.54 8.55 6.54
CA GLY A 47 -17.98 8.73 5.22
C GLY A 47 -18.10 10.16 4.70
N THR A 48 -17.47 10.44 3.58
CA THR A 48 -17.46 11.77 2.93
C THR A 48 -17.79 11.63 1.45
N ALA A 49 -18.72 12.45 0.98
CA ALA A 49 -19.02 12.57 -0.45
C ALA A 49 -18.12 13.65 -1.07
N LEU A 50 -17.41 13.28 -2.13
CA LEU A 50 -16.51 14.17 -2.86
C LEU A 50 -17.07 14.44 -4.26
N ALA A 51 -17.16 15.71 -4.62
CA ALA A 51 -17.51 16.11 -5.99
C ALA A 51 -16.32 15.85 -6.92
N VAL A 52 -16.56 15.14 -8.00
CA VAL A 52 -15.56 14.82 -9.02
C VAL A 52 -16.03 15.40 -10.35
N GLN A 53 -15.20 16.21 -10.96
CA GLN A 53 -15.47 16.71 -12.32
C GLN A 53 -15.22 15.57 -13.31
N THR A 54 -16.24 15.25 -14.14
CA THR A 54 -16.19 14.16 -15.12
C THR A 54 -16.00 14.64 -16.56
N GLY A 55 -15.96 15.94 -16.80
CA GLY A 55 -15.74 16.51 -18.13
C GLY A 55 -15.08 17.89 -18.04
N GLN A 56 -14.27 18.21 -19.04
CA GLN A 56 -13.68 19.54 -19.16
C GLN A 56 -14.63 20.47 -19.92
N PRO A 57 -14.91 21.69 -19.42
CA PRO A 57 -15.66 22.69 -20.16
C PRO A 57 -14.87 23.15 -21.40
N GLN A 58 -15.55 23.25 -22.53
CA GLN A 58 -14.92 23.74 -23.78
C GLN A 58 -15.35 25.17 -24.05
N ALA A 59 -14.38 26.01 -24.46
CA ALA A 59 -14.63 27.37 -24.90
C ALA A 59 -14.43 27.49 -26.42
N GLY A 60 -15.33 28.17 -27.10
CA GLY A 60 -15.20 28.47 -28.54
C GLY A 60 -14.79 29.92 -28.79
N ILE A 61 -14.01 30.14 -29.83
CA ILE A 61 -13.69 31.50 -30.32
C ILE A 61 -14.91 32.00 -31.10
N VAL A 62 -15.41 33.17 -30.73
CA VAL A 62 -16.64 33.72 -31.31
C VAL A 62 -16.34 35.08 -31.93
N GLY A 63 -16.84 35.29 -33.13
CA GLY A 63 -16.77 36.60 -33.78
C GLY A 63 -17.73 37.62 -33.18
N GLU A 64 -17.55 38.89 -33.50
CA GLU A 64 -18.41 39.97 -33.05
C GLU A 64 -19.87 39.72 -33.48
N GLY A 65 -20.82 39.80 -32.53
CA GLY A 65 -22.25 39.61 -32.80
C GLY A 65 -22.70 38.14 -32.95
N GLN A 66 -21.82 37.15 -32.82
CA GLN A 66 -22.16 35.73 -32.92
C GLN A 66 -22.60 35.14 -31.57
N PRO A 67 -23.50 34.15 -31.56
CA PRO A 67 -23.95 33.48 -30.34
C PRO A 67 -22.79 32.72 -29.70
N LYS A 68 -22.70 32.80 -28.35
CA LYS A 68 -21.67 32.11 -27.57
C LYS A 68 -22.03 30.63 -27.40
N PRO A 69 -21.08 29.70 -27.55
CA PRO A 69 -21.31 28.27 -27.34
C PRO A 69 -21.65 28.00 -25.86
N VAL A 70 -22.62 27.13 -25.65
CA VAL A 70 -22.96 26.65 -24.29
C VAL A 70 -22.10 25.42 -24.01
N THR A 71 -21.39 25.43 -22.89
CA THR A 71 -20.66 24.27 -22.41
C THR A 71 -21.32 23.69 -21.16
N ASN A 72 -21.39 22.37 -21.07
CA ASN A 72 -21.94 21.67 -19.92
C ASN A 72 -20.80 21.17 -19.01
N LEU A 73 -20.85 21.57 -17.75
CA LEU A 73 -19.97 21.05 -16.72
C LEU A 73 -20.68 19.87 -16.05
N THR A 74 -20.13 18.66 -16.23
CA THR A 74 -20.68 17.48 -15.59
C THR A 74 -19.88 17.19 -14.31
N VAL A 75 -20.59 17.20 -13.18
CA VAL A 75 -20.02 16.90 -11.86
C VAL A 75 -20.65 15.62 -11.34
N GLY A 76 -19.80 14.61 -11.11
CA GLY A 76 -20.21 13.37 -10.45
C GLY A 76 -19.90 13.44 -8.95
N THR A 77 -20.46 12.51 -8.18
CA THR A 77 -20.17 12.38 -6.76
C THR A 77 -19.60 11.00 -6.50
N LYS A 78 -18.42 10.93 -5.88
CA LYS A 78 -17.83 9.70 -5.34
C LYS A 78 -17.83 9.73 -3.82
N VAL A 79 -18.15 8.60 -3.20
CA VAL A 79 -18.28 8.50 -1.75
C VAL A 79 -17.10 7.71 -1.18
N MET A 80 -16.37 8.33 -0.28
CA MET A 80 -15.36 7.68 0.55
C MET A 80 -16.07 6.93 1.67
N LYS A 81 -16.06 5.60 1.62
CA LYS A 81 -16.73 4.74 2.60
C LYS A 81 -15.75 4.36 3.72
N PRO A 82 -16.16 4.43 5.00
CA PRO A 82 -15.32 3.98 6.10
C PRO A 82 -15.21 2.45 6.10
N ILE A 83 -13.99 1.96 6.26
CA ILE A 83 -13.66 0.55 6.40
C ILE A 83 -12.85 0.39 7.68
N LYS A 84 -13.19 -0.61 8.49
CA LYS A 84 -12.49 -0.92 9.73
C LYS A 84 -11.46 -2.01 9.50
N ALA A 85 -10.22 -1.76 9.90
CA ALA A 85 -9.18 -2.77 10.04
C ALA A 85 -8.87 -2.98 11.51
N ALA A 86 -8.78 -4.24 11.94
CA ALA A 86 -8.50 -4.58 13.31
C ALA A 86 -7.66 -5.86 13.41
N ALA A 87 -6.87 -5.95 14.47
CA ALA A 87 -6.13 -7.16 14.82
C ALA A 87 -6.06 -7.29 16.35
N ILE A 88 -6.06 -8.53 16.84
CA ILE A 88 -5.93 -8.86 18.24
C ILE A 88 -4.67 -9.69 18.44
N ALA A 89 -3.86 -9.34 19.42
CA ALA A 89 -2.79 -10.18 19.96
C ALA A 89 -3.04 -10.46 21.43
N TYR A 90 -2.71 -11.66 21.89
CA TYR A 90 -2.89 -12.03 23.29
C TYR A 90 -1.69 -12.82 23.82
N TRP A 91 -1.45 -12.74 25.11
CA TRP A 91 -0.31 -13.36 25.80
C TRP A 91 -0.65 -13.66 27.27
N SER A 92 0.18 -14.47 27.92
CA SER A 92 0.04 -14.74 29.36
C SER A 92 0.57 -13.57 30.22
N LYS A 93 -0.01 -13.38 31.41
CA LYS A 93 0.48 -12.37 32.37
C LYS A 93 1.91 -12.64 32.79
N GLU A 94 2.31 -13.92 32.86
CA GLU A 94 3.68 -14.35 33.18
C GLU A 94 4.66 -13.89 32.10
N ALA A 95 4.31 -14.03 30.81
CA ALA A 95 5.13 -13.54 29.70
C ALA A 95 5.34 -12.02 29.78
N ARG A 96 4.29 -11.29 30.20
CA ARG A 96 4.41 -9.85 30.43
C ARG A 96 5.32 -9.50 31.61
N MET A 97 5.20 -10.23 32.72
CA MET A 97 6.02 -9.98 33.91
C MET A 97 7.50 -10.26 33.63
N ALA A 98 7.79 -11.29 32.87
CA ALA A 98 9.14 -11.58 32.41
C ALA A 98 9.66 -10.50 31.46
N ASN A 99 8.77 -9.90 30.65
CA ASN A 99 9.02 -8.84 29.63
C ASN A 99 10.46 -8.79 29.12
N PRO A 100 11.01 -9.90 28.62
CA PRO A 100 12.36 -9.92 28.15
C PRO A 100 12.46 -8.97 26.95
N LEU A 101 13.36 -8.02 26.99
CA LEU A 101 13.76 -7.20 25.84
C LEU A 101 12.69 -6.21 25.29
N GLY A 102 11.70 -5.80 26.09
CA GLY A 102 10.65 -4.87 25.60
C GLY A 102 9.70 -5.52 24.57
N LEU A 103 9.38 -6.80 24.76
CA LEU A 103 8.53 -7.59 23.85
C LEU A 103 7.17 -6.92 23.58
N LEU A 104 6.58 -6.25 24.55
CA LEU A 104 5.27 -5.60 24.39
C LEU A 104 5.34 -4.41 23.42
N ASP A 105 6.36 -3.58 23.55
CA ASP A 105 6.56 -2.43 22.64
C ASP A 105 6.81 -2.91 21.20
N PHE A 106 7.56 -4.01 21.08
CA PHE A 106 7.76 -4.67 19.79
C PHE A 106 6.44 -5.18 19.19
N ILE A 107 5.60 -5.88 19.97
CA ILE A 107 4.29 -6.37 19.52
C ILE A 107 3.42 -5.20 19.07
N GLN A 108 3.34 -4.11 19.84
CA GLN A 108 2.56 -2.94 19.48
C GLN A 108 3.02 -2.32 18.16
N SER A 109 4.33 -2.17 17.95
CA SER A 109 4.88 -1.63 16.71
C SER A 109 4.58 -2.53 15.50
N GLN A 110 4.66 -3.86 15.68
CA GLN A 110 4.33 -4.82 14.62
C GLN A 110 2.83 -4.83 14.27
N MET A 111 1.96 -4.65 15.26
CA MET A 111 0.52 -4.55 15.04
C MET A 111 0.15 -3.26 14.30
N ALA A 112 0.76 -2.11 14.66
CA ALA A 112 0.60 -0.87 13.91
C ALA A 112 1.05 -1.04 12.45
N GLY A 113 2.21 -1.66 12.23
CA GLY A 113 2.71 -2.00 10.90
C GLY A 113 1.77 -2.95 10.12
N ALA A 114 1.08 -3.86 10.80
CA ALA A 114 0.10 -4.74 10.17
C ALA A 114 -1.11 -3.96 9.64
N ILE A 115 -1.63 -2.99 10.41
CA ILE A 115 -2.71 -2.09 9.95
C ILE A 115 -2.26 -1.26 8.76
N THR A 116 -1.05 -0.71 8.81
CA THR A 116 -0.47 0.08 7.71
C THR A 116 -0.37 -0.74 6.42
N ARG A 117 0.13 -1.98 6.50
CA ARG A 117 0.20 -2.89 5.34
C ARG A 117 -1.18 -3.30 4.82
N ALA A 118 -2.15 -3.51 5.73
CA ALA A 118 -3.53 -3.82 5.33
C ALA A 118 -4.20 -2.64 4.61
N PHE A 119 -3.93 -1.41 5.07
CA PHE A 119 -4.39 -0.19 4.42
C PHE A 119 -3.82 -0.06 2.99
N ASP A 120 -2.49 -0.15 2.84
CA ASP A 120 -1.85 -0.06 1.52
C ASP A 120 -2.36 -1.15 0.56
N LEU A 121 -2.50 -2.40 1.04
CA LEU A 121 -3.03 -3.50 0.24
C LEU A 121 -4.48 -3.25 -0.20
N ALA A 122 -5.31 -2.71 0.69
CA ALA A 122 -6.70 -2.41 0.38
C ALA A 122 -6.81 -1.30 -0.68
N VAL A 123 -6.02 -0.23 -0.57
CA VAL A 123 -6.04 0.89 -1.53
C VAL A 123 -5.46 0.49 -2.88
N LEU A 124 -4.34 -0.24 -2.89
CA LEU A 124 -3.65 -0.60 -4.14
C LEU A 124 -4.32 -1.77 -4.88
N HIS A 125 -4.80 -2.78 -4.14
CA HIS A 125 -5.31 -4.02 -4.74
C HIS A 125 -6.76 -4.36 -4.36
N GLY A 126 -7.39 -3.61 -3.45
CA GLY A 126 -8.75 -3.91 -2.99
C GLY A 126 -8.86 -5.25 -2.26
N LYS A 127 -7.79 -5.75 -1.66
CA LYS A 127 -7.73 -7.07 -1.04
C LYS A 127 -7.60 -7.00 0.48
N ASN A 128 -8.15 -7.99 1.15
CA ASN A 128 -7.99 -8.18 2.59
C ASN A 128 -6.76 -9.06 2.88
N ALA A 129 -5.87 -8.60 3.75
CA ALA A 129 -4.63 -9.29 4.09
C ALA A 129 -4.84 -10.65 4.80
N VAL A 130 -5.97 -10.84 5.50
CA VAL A 130 -6.24 -12.04 6.30
C VAL A 130 -6.67 -13.23 5.44
N ASN A 131 -7.50 -12.97 4.41
CA ASN A 131 -8.09 -14.03 3.57
C ASN A 131 -7.75 -13.90 2.08
N GLY A 132 -7.04 -12.84 1.66
CA GLY A 132 -6.70 -12.57 0.26
C GLY A 132 -7.88 -12.19 -0.63
N GLN A 133 -9.09 -12.07 -0.08
CA GLN A 133 -10.31 -11.82 -0.84
C GLN A 133 -10.47 -10.34 -1.19
N THR A 134 -11.14 -10.08 -2.31
CA THR A 134 -11.43 -8.71 -2.72
C THR A 134 -12.50 -8.08 -1.81
N ILE A 135 -12.26 -6.85 -1.38
CA ILE A 135 -13.20 -6.05 -0.61
C ILE A 135 -14.27 -5.53 -1.56
N SER A 136 -15.52 -5.85 -1.27
CA SER A 136 -16.64 -5.47 -2.15
C SER A 136 -16.99 -3.98 -2.04
N GLY A 137 -17.34 -3.38 -3.18
CA GLY A 137 -17.87 -2.01 -3.23
C GLY A 137 -16.85 -0.90 -3.04
N VAL A 138 -15.55 -1.18 -3.26
CA VAL A 138 -14.47 -0.19 -3.28
C VAL A 138 -13.72 -0.24 -4.60
N GLU A 139 -13.26 0.92 -5.05
CA GLU A 139 -12.32 1.03 -6.17
C GLU A 139 -10.88 0.93 -5.63
N TYR A 140 -9.95 0.40 -6.43
CA TYR A 140 -8.55 0.29 -6.07
C TYR A 140 -7.64 0.57 -7.27
N VAL A 141 -6.40 0.96 -7.01
CA VAL A 141 -5.46 1.44 -8.07
C VAL A 141 -5.23 0.37 -9.14
N ASN A 142 -5.13 -0.89 -8.75
CA ASN A 142 -4.89 -2.00 -9.69
C ASN A 142 -6.09 -2.32 -10.63
N GLN A 143 -7.20 -1.57 -10.54
CA GLN A 143 -8.29 -1.63 -11.55
C GLN A 143 -7.97 -0.84 -12.81
N THR A 144 -6.86 -0.10 -12.84
CA THR A 144 -6.42 0.62 -14.04
C THR A 144 -6.32 -0.33 -15.25
N LYS A 145 -6.72 0.18 -16.41
CA LYS A 145 -6.57 -0.51 -17.70
C LYS A 145 -5.19 -0.28 -18.31
N ASN A 146 -4.48 0.75 -17.86
CA ASN A 146 -3.14 1.06 -18.32
C ASN A 146 -2.16 0.06 -17.71
N ARG A 147 -1.64 -0.86 -18.53
CA ARG A 147 -0.72 -1.89 -18.10
C ARG A 147 0.51 -1.92 -19.00
N VAL A 148 1.67 -2.05 -18.38
CA VAL A 148 2.95 -2.15 -19.06
C VAL A 148 3.72 -3.32 -18.48
N GLU A 149 4.13 -4.26 -19.31
CA GLU A 149 5.05 -5.31 -18.90
C GLU A 149 6.50 -4.79 -18.91
N LEU A 150 7.21 -4.99 -17.81
CA LEU A 150 8.62 -4.62 -17.69
C LEU A 150 9.52 -5.65 -18.39
N GLY A 151 10.62 -5.17 -18.99
CA GLY A 151 11.61 -6.01 -19.65
C GLY A 151 11.20 -6.50 -21.05
N ILE A 152 10.20 -5.86 -21.68
CA ILE A 152 9.85 -6.10 -23.09
C ILE A 152 10.82 -5.36 -23.98
N ALA A 153 11.12 -4.09 -23.69
CA ALA A 153 12.05 -3.32 -24.48
C ALA A 153 13.45 -3.93 -24.37
N LYS A 154 14.08 -4.17 -25.53
CA LYS A 154 15.46 -4.64 -25.58
C LYS A 154 16.41 -3.58 -25.01
N LYS A 155 17.53 -4.03 -24.41
CA LYS A 155 18.55 -3.13 -23.84
C LYS A 155 19.06 -2.09 -24.87
N GLU A 156 19.17 -2.47 -26.14
CA GLU A 156 19.54 -1.61 -27.25
C GLU A 156 18.54 -0.45 -27.50
N ASN A 157 17.28 -0.65 -27.11
CA ASN A 157 16.19 0.31 -27.23
C ASN A 157 15.86 0.99 -25.90
N GLY A 158 16.80 1.02 -24.95
CA GLY A 158 16.63 1.68 -23.64
C GLY A 158 16.12 0.80 -22.52
N GLY A 159 15.76 -0.48 -22.77
CA GLY A 159 15.37 -1.45 -21.73
C GLY A 159 14.20 -0.98 -20.86
N ILE A 160 14.25 -1.26 -19.57
CA ILE A 160 13.19 -0.90 -18.59
C ILE A 160 12.86 0.60 -18.58
N SER A 161 13.83 1.47 -18.93
CA SER A 161 13.57 2.91 -19.03
C SER A 161 12.51 3.24 -20.08
N THR A 162 12.56 2.57 -21.23
CA THR A 162 11.56 2.73 -22.30
C THR A 162 10.20 2.17 -21.89
N ASP A 163 10.17 1.04 -21.17
CA ASP A 163 8.91 0.49 -20.65
C ASP A 163 8.26 1.45 -19.66
N ILE A 164 9.05 2.09 -18.78
CA ILE A 164 8.55 3.10 -17.83
C ILE A 164 8.01 4.34 -18.57
N LEU A 165 8.72 4.82 -19.57
CA LEU A 165 8.28 5.96 -20.39
C LEU A 165 7.02 5.65 -21.21
N SER A 166 6.84 4.40 -21.66
CA SER A 166 5.60 3.99 -22.32
C SER A 166 4.39 4.10 -21.40
N GLY A 167 4.56 3.73 -20.11
CA GLY A 167 3.52 3.91 -19.10
C GLY A 167 3.24 5.38 -18.80
N TYR A 168 4.26 6.23 -18.78
CA TYR A 168 4.09 7.68 -18.70
C TYR A 168 3.22 8.20 -19.85
N ALA A 169 3.50 7.76 -21.08
CA ALA A 169 2.73 8.14 -22.26
C ALA A 169 1.25 7.71 -22.18
N LEU A 170 0.95 6.56 -21.56
CA LEU A 170 -0.42 6.10 -21.34
C LEU A 170 -1.20 6.99 -20.36
N VAL A 171 -0.54 7.51 -19.34
CA VAL A 171 -1.18 8.38 -18.35
C VAL A 171 -1.42 9.77 -18.93
N VAL A 172 -0.39 10.39 -19.53
CA VAL A 172 -0.48 11.75 -20.09
C VAL A 172 -1.31 11.78 -21.37
N GLY A 173 -1.34 10.70 -22.16
CA GLY A 173 -2.13 10.57 -23.38
C GLY A 173 -3.61 10.22 -23.15
N HIS A 174 -4.15 10.42 -21.95
CA HIS A 174 -5.55 10.11 -21.67
C HIS A 174 -6.48 11.02 -22.49
N GLU A 175 -7.47 10.41 -23.19
CA GLU A 175 -8.27 11.12 -24.21
C GLU A 175 -9.16 12.24 -23.67
N THR A 176 -9.60 12.16 -22.42
CA THR A 176 -10.63 13.04 -21.86
C THR A 176 -10.17 13.94 -20.74
N GLN A 177 -9.01 13.68 -20.14
CA GLN A 177 -8.49 14.45 -19.00
C GLN A 177 -6.97 14.56 -19.10
N ASP A 178 -6.42 15.71 -18.73
CA ASP A 178 -5.00 15.94 -18.63
C ASP A 178 -4.53 15.44 -17.25
N PHE A 179 -3.82 14.32 -17.24
CA PHE A 179 -3.17 13.80 -16.03
C PHE A 179 -1.67 13.99 -16.13
N ASP A 180 -1.07 14.42 -15.02
CA ASP A 180 0.38 14.47 -14.86
C ASP A 180 0.82 13.34 -13.93
N MET A 181 1.88 12.61 -14.31
CA MET A 181 2.46 11.63 -13.42
C MET A 181 3.21 12.35 -12.29
N THR A 182 2.80 12.14 -11.04
CA THR A 182 3.35 12.83 -9.88
C THR A 182 4.35 11.99 -9.09
N ALA A 183 4.21 10.67 -9.10
CA ALA A 183 5.05 9.77 -8.31
C ALA A 183 4.97 8.31 -8.78
N PHE A 184 5.84 7.49 -8.19
CA PHE A 184 5.82 6.03 -8.32
C PHE A 184 5.71 5.37 -6.94
N ALA A 185 4.81 4.40 -6.82
CA ALA A 185 4.77 3.45 -5.72
C ALA A 185 5.35 2.12 -6.23
N ALA A 186 6.44 1.61 -5.66
CA ALA A 186 7.15 0.46 -6.19
C ALA A 186 7.37 -0.64 -5.13
N ASP A 187 7.52 -1.89 -5.59
CA ASP A 187 8.04 -2.99 -4.78
C ASP A 187 9.58 -2.89 -4.71
N LYS A 188 10.16 -3.19 -3.54
CA LYS A 188 11.63 -3.17 -3.35
C LYS A 188 12.39 -4.08 -4.33
N ARG A 189 11.73 -5.09 -4.89
CA ARG A 189 12.30 -5.99 -5.91
C ARG A 189 12.61 -5.30 -7.22
N LEU A 190 11.95 -4.18 -7.53
CA LEU A 190 12.25 -3.39 -8.71
C LEU A 190 13.59 -2.64 -8.61
N ALA A 191 14.02 -2.26 -7.40
CA ALA A 191 15.23 -1.46 -7.22
C ALA A 191 16.52 -2.13 -7.78
N PRO A 192 16.80 -3.43 -7.54
CA PRO A 192 17.94 -4.10 -8.17
C PRO A 192 17.86 -4.13 -9.70
N GLU A 193 16.67 -4.28 -10.26
CA GLU A 193 16.48 -4.30 -11.72
C GLU A 193 16.80 -2.93 -12.34
N LEU A 194 16.34 -1.85 -11.72
CA LEU A 194 16.66 -0.48 -12.13
C LEU A 194 18.16 -0.20 -12.00
N LEU A 195 18.79 -0.60 -10.89
CA LEU A 195 20.22 -0.37 -10.66
C LEU A 195 21.12 -1.18 -11.61
N SER A 196 20.64 -2.31 -12.11
CA SER A 196 21.36 -3.13 -13.10
C SER A 196 21.34 -2.55 -14.51
N GLN A 197 20.52 -1.51 -14.76
CA GLN A 197 20.45 -0.89 -16.08
C GLN A 197 21.70 -0.05 -16.36
N THR A 198 22.31 -0.33 -17.50
CA THR A 198 23.50 0.38 -17.97
C THR A 198 23.27 0.95 -19.38
N ASP A 199 23.91 2.06 -19.68
CA ASP A 199 23.96 2.61 -21.03
C ASP A 199 24.80 1.72 -21.98
N THR A 200 24.91 2.12 -23.24
CA THR A 200 25.70 1.41 -24.26
C THR A 200 27.20 1.34 -23.94
N LEU A 201 27.68 2.21 -23.05
CA LEU A 201 29.07 2.26 -22.56
C LEU A 201 29.25 1.52 -21.22
N GLY A 202 28.22 0.86 -20.71
CA GLY A 202 28.26 0.12 -19.45
C GLY A 202 28.13 0.99 -18.18
N ARG A 203 27.78 2.27 -18.30
CA ARG A 203 27.61 3.16 -17.14
C ARG A 203 26.20 2.99 -16.57
N PRO A 204 26.04 2.90 -15.22
CA PRO A 204 24.73 2.77 -14.60
C PRO A 204 23.89 4.03 -14.81
N ILE A 205 22.63 3.85 -15.23
CA ILE A 205 21.71 4.94 -15.53
C ILE A 205 21.08 5.49 -14.24
N TYR A 206 20.68 4.62 -13.32
CA TYR A 206 19.87 4.97 -12.13
C TYR A 206 20.67 5.06 -10.83
N ALA A 207 21.95 4.71 -10.81
CA ALA A 207 22.74 4.71 -9.58
C ALA A 207 22.76 6.06 -8.82
N PRO A 208 22.74 7.23 -9.50
CA PRO A 208 22.70 8.51 -8.80
C PRO A 208 21.35 8.84 -8.17
N SER A 209 20.25 8.30 -8.70
CA SER A 209 18.89 8.68 -8.33
C SER A 209 18.18 7.67 -7.42
N ILE A 210 18.65 6.42 -7.37
CA ILE A 210 18.09 5.35 -6.55
C ILE A 210 19.08 4.94 -5.48
N ASN A 211 18.69 5.06 -4.21
CA ASN A 211 19.52 4.71 -3.07
C ASN A 211 18.90 3.53 -2.30
N LEU A 212 19.59 2.39 -2.29
CA LEU A 212 19.13 1.18 -1.57
C LEU A 212 19.03 1.38 -0.05
N LYS A 213 19.84 2.26 0.52
CA LYS A 213 19.89 2.48 1.97
C LYS A 213 18.72 3.32 2.48
N GLN A 214 18.23 4.28 1.70
CA GLN A 214 17.16 5.19 2.12
C GLN A 214 15.76 4.70 1.74
N GLY A 215 15.63 3.68 0.87
CA GLY A 215 14.34 3.15 0.45
C GLY A 215 13.45 4.12 -0.34
N ALA A 216 13.93 5.34 -0.57
CA ALA A 216 13.29 6.37 -1.38
C ALA A 216 14.30 6.91 -2.37
N GLY A 217 13.83 7.40 -3.51
CA GLY A 217 14.68 7.94 -4.55
C GLY A 217 13.86 8.72 -5.55
N THR A 218 14.47 9.02 -6.69
CA THR A 218 13.77 9.62 -7.82
C THR A 218 13.91 8.76 -9.06
N LEU A 219 12.82 8.56 -9.79
CA LEU A 219 12.79 7.86 -11.05
C LEU A 219 12.32 8.84 -12.14
N HIS A 220 13.18 9.11 -13.12
CA HIS A 220 12.95 10.16 -14.11
C HIS A 220 12.59 11.54 -13.51
N GLY A 221 13.15 11.88 -12.35
CA GLY A 221 12.88 13.15 -11.64
C GLY A 221 11.64 13.14 -10.74
N LEU A 222 10.82 12.09 -10.78
CA LEU A 222 9.65 11.92 -9.93
C LEU A 222 9.99 11.10 -8.67
N PRO A 223 9.37 11.38 -7.52
CA PRO A 223 9.61 10.61 -6.31
C PRO A 223 9.14 9.16 -6.48
N ILE A 224 9.93 8.22 -5.99
CA ILE A 224 9.60 6.81 -5.89
C ILE A 224 9.64 6.39 -4.43
N ASP A 225 8.60 5.72 -3.95
CA ASP A 225 8.56 5.13 -2.61
C ASP A 225 8.26 3.64 -2.69
N TYR A 226 8.80 2.88 -1.73
CA TYR A 226 8.80 1.42 -1.78
C TYR A 226 7.93 0.82 -0.68
N SER A 227 7.02 -0.09 -1.07
CA SER A 227 6.25 -0.93 -0.15
C SER A 227 6.04 -2.33 -0.72
N ARG A 228 6.04 -3.35 0.15
CA ARG A 228 5.69 -4.72 -0.24
C ARG A 228 4.22 -4.86 -0.67
N ALA A 229 3.36 -3.93 -0.25
CA ALA A 229 1.95 -3.94 -0.63
C ALA A 229 1.73 -3.72 -2.13
N VAL A 230 2.70 -3.11 -2.83
CA VAL A 230 2.65 -2.88 -4.28
C VAL A 230 2.55 -4.18 -5.08
N SER A 231 3.21 -5.24 -4.64
CA SER A 231 3.09 -6.55 -5.27
C SER A 231 1.81 -7.31 -4.89
N GLY A 232 1.05 -6.81 -3.95
CA GLY A 232 -0.15 -7.48 -3.42
C GLY A 232 0.14 -8.64 -2.48
N LYS A 233 1.41 -9.04 -2.28
CA LYS A 233 1.77 -10.19 -1.44
C LYS A 233 1.88 -9.79 0.03
N ILE A 234 0.73 -9.64 0.69
CA ILE A 234 0.62 -9.39 2.13
C ILE A 234 -0.31 -10.44 2.74
N GLY A 235 0.14 -11.08 3.82
CA GLY A 235 -0.62 -12.14 4.50
C GLY A 235 -0.99 -13.29 3.58
N GLN A 236 -2.29 -13.54 3.43
CA GLN A 236 -2.84 -14.57 2.54
C GLN A 236 -3.09 -14.09 1.10
N SER A 237 -2.84 -12.81 0.81
CA SER A 237 -2.97 -12.30 -0.56
C SER A 237 -1.83 -12.78 -1.44
N GLU A 238 -2.16 -13.18 -2.67
CA GLU A 238 -1.19 -13.64 -3.65
C GLU A 238 -0.46 -12.48 -4.34
N ASP A 239 0.75 -12.77 -4.84
CA ASP A 239 1.53 -11.84 -5.65
C ASP A 239 0.82 -11.58 -6.99
N THR A 240 0.45 -10.34 -7.25
CA THR A 240 -0.19 -9.91 -8.50
C THR A 240 0.81 -9.67 -9.63
N LYS A 241 2.09 -9.86 -9.36
CA LYS A 241 3.22 -9.56 -10.26
C LYS A 241 3.38 -8.07 -10.61
N VAL A 242 2.58 -7.19 -10.05
CA VAL A 242 2.79 -5.75 -10.17
C VAL A 242 4.07 -5.37 -9.40
N ARG A 243 4.95 -4.60 -10.04
CA ARG A 243 6.22 -4.13 -9.45
C ARG A 243 6.22 -2.66 -9.17
N ALA A 244 5.41 -1.89 -9.91
CA ALA A 244 5.20 -0.49 -9.60
C ALA A 244 3.83 -0.01 -10.07
N PHE A 245 3.32 1.02 -9.40
CA PHE A 245 2.26 1.88 -9.89
C PHE A 245 2.85 3.25 -10.13
N GLY A 246 2.65 3.80 -11.32
CA GLY A 246 2.91 5.20 -11.61
C GLY A 246 1.59 5.92 -11.85
N GLY A 247 1.56 7.24 -11.68
CA GLY A 247 0.37 8.00 -12.01
C GLY A 247 0.24 9.32 -11.26
N ASP A 248 -0.93 9.91 -11.42
CA ASP A 248 -1.31 11.12 -10.69
C ASP A 248 -1.94 10.77 -9.32
N PHE A 249 -1.11 10.74 -8.30
CA PHE A 249 -1.56 10.46 -6.93
C PHE A 249 -2.44 11.55 -6.32
N SER A 250 -2.61 12.72 -6.97
CA SER A 250 -3.60 13.73 -6.58
C SER A 250 -5.04 13.27 -6.83
N GLN A 251 -5.22 12.26 -7.70
CA GLN A 251 -6.51 11.62 -7.98
C GLN A 251 -6.90 10.58 -6.92
N LEU A 252 -5.95 10.16 -6.07
CA LEU A 252 -6.17 9.28 -4.95
C LEU A 252 -6.29 10.11 -3.66
N MET A 253 -7.43 10.03 -3.00
CA MET A 253 -7.67 10.67 -1.72
C MET A 253 -7.97 9.62 -0.66
N TYR A 254 -7.43 9.80 0.53
CA TYR A 254 -7.70 8.92 1.67
C TYR A 254 -8.03 9.75 2.91
N GLY A 255 -8.69 9.13 3.87
CA GLY A 255 -8.99 9.75 5.16
C GLY A 255 -9.06 8.71 6.27
N PHE A 256 -8.75 9.13 7.48
CA PHE A 256 -8.95 8.36 8.68
C PHE A 256 -10.09 8.98 9.49
N ALA A 257 -11.11 8.17 9.78
CA ALA A 257 -12.15 8.55 10.74
C ALA A 257 -11.67 8.30 12.18
N GLU A 258 -10.86 7.24 12.34
CA GLU A 258 -10.15 6.92 13.57
C GLU A 258 -8.75 6.41 13.18
N ASP A 259 -7.72 7.08 13.68
CA ASP A 259 -6.33 6.65 13.45
C ASP A 259 -6.04 5.39 14.29
N ILE A 260 -4.84 4.85 14.21
CA ILE A 260 -4.49 3.60 14.89
C ILE A 260 -4.65 3.77 16.42
N THR A 261 -5.60 3.05 16.99
CA THR A 261 -5.87 3.03 18.43
C THR A 261 -5.55 1.66 19.03
N PHE A 262 -5.12 1.67 20.28
CA PHE A 262 -4.79 0.47 21.04
C PHE A 262 -5.66 0.35 22.28
N SER A 263 -6.38 -0.75 22.40
CA SER A 263 -7.18 -1.09 23.59
C SER A 263 -6.65 -2.36 24.22
N ARG A 264 -6.42 -2.34 25.54
CA ARG A 264 -5.92 -3.48 26.31
C ARG A 264 -6.99 -3.99 27.26
N THR A 265 -7.10 -5.31 27.38
CA THR A 265 -8.04 -5.95 28.31
C THR A 265 -7.49 -7.28 28.83
N ASP A 266 -7.93 -7.67 30.02
CA ASP A 266 -7.69 -8.98 30.61
C ASP A 266 -9.02 -9.72 30.98
N GLN A 267 -10.16 -9.10 30.62
CA GLN A 267 -11.50 -9.61 31.03
C GLN A 267 -12.35 -10.06 29.82
N ALA A 268 -11.81 -10.04 28.63
CA ALA A 268 -12.56 -10.44 27.44
C ALA A 268 -12.45 -11.95 27.17
N THR A 269 -13.39 -12.45 26.38
CA THR A 269 -13.31 -13.76 25.74
C THR A 269 -13.02 -13.53 24.25
N ILE A 270 -11.98 -14.18 23.74
CA ILE A 270 -11.57 -14.09 22.33
C ILE A 270 -11.80 -15.44 21.64
N MET A 271 -12.02 -15.38 20.34
CA MET A 271 -12.15 -16.58 19.51
C MET A 271 -10.88 -16.74 18.67
N ASP A 272 -10.20 -17.87 18.79
CA ASP A 272 -9.03 -18.21 17.99
C ASP A 272 -9.17 -19.62 17.42
N GLY A 273 -9.11 -19.75 16.09
CA GLY A 273 -9.24 -21.04 15.41
C GLY A 273 -10.52 -21.81 15.72
N GLY A 274 -11.62 -21.12 16.09
CA GLY A 274 -12.87 -21.73 16.50
C GLY A 274 -12.95 -22.10 18.00
N GLN A 275 -11.88 -21.85 18.77
CA GLN A 275 -11.85 -22.04 20.21
C GLN A 275 -12.13 -20.73 20.94
N SER A 276 -12.93 -20.80 22.00
CA SER A 276 -13.23 -19.69 22.90
C SER A 276 -12.21 -19.65 24.04
N ILE A 277 -11.47 -18.55 24.15
CA ILE A 277 -10.43 -18.35 25.16
C ILE A 277 -10.90 -17.23 26.09
N ASN A 278 -11.17 -17.56 27.34
CA ASN A 278 -11.48 -16.58 28.39
C ASN A 278 -10.16 -16.07 28.99
N LEU A 279 -9.85 -14.78 28.77
CA LEU A 279 -8.56 -14.19 29.16
C LEU A 279 -8.40 -14.21 30.70
N TRP A 280 -9.44 -13.86 31.44
CA TRP A 280 -9.37 -13.80 32.89
C TRP A 280 -9.14 -15.18 33.52
N GLN A 281 -9.87 -16.21 33.06
CA GLN A 281 -9.75 -17.56 33.55
C GLN A 281 -8.40 -18.20 33.24
N ASN A 282 -7.80 -17.84 32.13
CA ASN A 282 -6.53 -18.39 31.66
C ASN A 282 -5.31 -17.51 32.02
N ASN A 283 -5.50 -16.50 32.90
CA ASN A 283 -4.45 -15.55 33.28
C ASN A 283 -3.74 -14.89 32.09
N MET A 284 -4.54 -14.45 31.12
CA MET A 284 -4.08 -13.84 29.86
C MET A 284 -4.48 -12.38 29.73
N GLU A 285 -3.79 -11.67 28.90
CA GLU A 285 -4.10 -10.31 28.48
C GLU A 285 -4.11 -10.23 26.96
N ALA A 286 -4.92 -9.33 26.43
CA ALA A 286 -4.97 -9.05 25.00
C ALA A 286 -4.85 -7.56 24.71
N ILE A 287 -4.31 -7.23 23.54
CA ILE A 287 -4.34 -5.92 22.94
C ILE A 287 -5.10 -5.99 21.61
N LEU A 288 -6.03 -5.09 21.45
CA LEU A 288 -6.74 -4.84 20.21
C LEU A 288 -6.15 -3.60 19.57
N VAL A 289 -5.80 -3.69 18.30
CA VAL A 289 -5.46 -2.54 17.48
C VAL A 289 -6.55 -2.34 16.42
N GLU A 290 -7.01 -1.12 16.26
CA GLU A 290 -8.05 -0.76 15.31
C GLU A 290 -7.69 0.52 14.58
N ALA A 291 -8.19 0.65 13.35
CA ALA A 291 -8.22 1.90 12.59
C ALA A 291 -9.44 1.91 11.69
N ILE A 292 -10.04 3.09 11.50
CA ILE A 292 -11.15 3.28 10.57
C ILE A 292 -10.68 4.28 9.51
N PHE A 293 -10.60 3.82 8.28
CA PHE A 293 -10.11 4.60 7.14
C PHE A 293 -11.01 4.40 5.93
N GLY A 294 -10.87 5.28 4.97
CA GLY A 294 -11.50 5.15 3.66
C GLY A 294 -10.64 5.82 2.60
N TRP A 295 -10.95 5.53 1.36
CA TRP A 295 -10.31 6.18 0.22
C TRP A 295 -11.28 6.32 -0.94
N VAL A 296 -10.89 7.15 -1.90
CA VAL A 296 -11.59 7.32 -3.16
C VAL A 296 -10.58 7.59 -4.27
N ILE A 297 -10.80 6.97 -5.41
CA ILE A 297 -10.03 7.22 -6.63
C ILE A 297 -10.96 8.00 -7.57
N LYS A 298 -10.57 9.21 -7.96
CA LYS A 298 -11.37 10.03 -8.86
C LYS A 298 -11.46 9.41 -10.24
N ASP A 299 -10.30 8.98 -10.78
CA ASP A 299 -10.21 8.25 -12.04
C ASP A 299 -9.09 7.21 -11.97
N THR A 300 -9.39 5.96 -12.33
CA THR A 300 -8.40 4.88 -12.38
C THR A 300 -7.50 4.99 -13.61
N GLY A 301 -7.92 5.71 -14.66
CA GLY A 301 -7.12 6.01 -15.85
C GLY A 301 -5.91 6.91 -15.59
N ALA A 302 -5.90 7.61 -14.43
CA ALA A 302 -4.77 8.41 -13.99
C ALA A 302 -3.56 7.58 -13.52
N PHE A 303 -3.69 6.25 -13.46
CA PHE A 303 -2.67 5.33 -13.00
C PHE A 303 -2.26 4.34 -14.08
N VAL A 304 -1.03 3.83 -13.97
CA VAL A 304 -0.49 2.73 -14.77
C VAL A 304 0.12 1.69 -13.83
N ALA A 305 -0.12 0.41 -14.14
CA ALA A 305 0.51 -0.71 -13.44
C ALA A 305 1.64 -1.28 -14.29
N TYR A 306 2.83 -1.40 -13.69
CA TYR A 306 3.99 -2.03 -14.27
C TYR A 306 4.11 -3.45 -13.71
N GLU A 307 4.09 -4.44 -14.60
CA GLU A 307 4.04 -5.85 -14.24
C GLU A 307 5.32 -6.56 -14.66
N ASP A 308 5.72 -7.58 -13.91
CA ASP A 308 6.77 -8.49 -14.37
C ASP A 308 6.30 -9.22 -15.62
N LYS A 309 7.22 -9.40 -16.54
CA LYS A 309 7.01 -10.27 -17.68
C LYS A 309 6.54 -11.65 -17.21
N VAL A 310 5.40 -12.09 -17.69
CA VAL A 310 4.93 -13.44 -17.45
C VAL A 310 5.92 -14.40 -18.10
N GLN A 311 6.81 -15.00 -17.31
CA GLN A 311 7.60 -16.13 -17.84
C GLN A 311 6.59 -17.20 -18.28
N ALA A 312 6.50 -17.43 -19.58
CA ALA A 312 5.82 -18.60 -20.10
C ALA A 312 6.42 -19.82 -19.37
N ALA A 313 5.57 -20.58 -18.69
CA ALA A 313 6.01 -21.79 -18.03
C ALA A 313 6.78 -22.60 -19.08
N VAL A 314 8.09 -22.78 -18.88
CA VAL A 314 8.90 -23.69 -19.68
C VAL A 314 8.27 -25.06 -19.41
N ALA A 315 7.52 -25.56 -20.39
CA ALA A 315 7.01 -26.90 -20.36
C ALA A 315 8.23 -27.83 -20.29
N ALA A 316 8.40 -28.47 -19.14
CA ALA A 316 9.41 -29.53 -18.92
C ALA A 316 8.97 -30.83 -19.57
#